data_e092c61a9e81b47713d5eb00ad5bc3a5
#
_entry.id   e092c61a9e81b47713d5eb00ad5bc3a5
#
_cell.length_a   1.000
_cell.length_b   1.000
_cell.length_c   1.000
_cell.angle_alpha   90.00
_cell.angle_beta   90.00
_cell.angle_gamma   90.00
#
_symmetry.space_group_name_H-M   'P 1'
#
loop_
_entity.id
_entity.type
_entity.pdbx_description
1 polymer ?
#
loop_
_entity_poly.entity_id
_entity_poly.type
_entity_poly.pdbx_seq_one_letter_code
_entity_poly.pdbx_strand_id
1 'polypeptide(L)'
;MKKLLFVSLVLCCFTSYAQSEAYQKQKAEKIAKGSVFTKIINRELPATIVYEDDEIIAFVPLRPQAPVHYLIVPKKEIHTINDVEEEDALVLGKLFLVAKKLAKENGIAETGYRLAMNINEDAGQSVFHLHMHFLGGEKLAPMLPRKEKE
;
A
#
# COMPACT_ATOMS: atom_id res chain seq x y z
N MET A 1 23.03 2.49 41.27
CA MET A 1 22.60 1.74 40.10
C MET A 1 21.19 2.10 39.53
N LYS A 2 20.32 2.80 40.29
CA LYS A 2 18.98 3.18 39.81
C LYS A 2 18.92 4.39 38.83
N LYS A 3 19.95 5.23 38.79
CA LYS A 3 19.95 6.44 37.92
C LYS A 3 20.29 6.17 36.44
N LEU A 4 21.02 5.09 36.12
CA LEU A 4 21.39 4.74 34.75
C LEU A 4 20.20 4.20 33.92
N LEU A 5 19.26 3.49 34.56
CA LEU A 5 18.07 2.93 33.87
C LEU A 5 17.11 4.04 33.41
N PHE A 6 17.01 5.13 34.19
CA PHE A 6 16.08 6.23 33.86
C PHE A 6 16.54 7.05 32.64
N VAL A 7 17.85 7.24 32.47
CA VAL A 7 18.43 7.98 31.33
C VAL A 7 18.23 7.19 30.04
N SER A 8 18.39 5.86 30.06
CA SER A 8 18.20 5.01 28.88
C SER A 8 16.74 4.99 28.38
N LEU A 9 15.77 4.97 29.30
CA LEU A 9 14.35 4.95 28.95
C LEU A 9 13.89 6.28 28.32
N VAL A 10 14.38 7.41 28.84
CA VAL A 10 14.06 8.74 28.32
C VAL A 10 14.68 8.94 26.95
N LEU A 11 15.91 8.48 26.71
CA LEU A 11 16.58 8.59 25.40
C LEU A 11 15.87 7.78 24.32
N CYS A 12 15.34 6.58 24.64
CA CYS A 12 14.58 5.73 23.72
C CYS A 12 13.24 6.39 23.31
N CYS A 13 12.56 7.06 24.23
CA CYS A 13 11.33 7.80 23.94
C CYS A 13 11.57 9.00 23.01
N PHE A 14 12.66 9.73 23.21
CA PHE A 14 12.99 10.91 22.37
C PHE A 14 13.35 10.51 20.92
N THR A 15 14.06 9.41 20.72
CA THR A 15 14.41 8.96 19.36
C THR A 15 13.19 8.49 18.58
N SER A 16 12.27 7.76 19.21
CA SER A 16 11.02 7.33 18.57
C SER A 16 10.13 8.52 18.20
N TYR A 17 10.06 9.53 19.07
CA TYR A 17 9.28 10.73 18.82
C TYR A 17 9.85 11.57 17.65
N ALA A 18 11.17 11.79 17.63
CA ALA A 18 11.84 12.51 16.57
C ALA A 18 11.73 11.82 15.20
N GLN A 19 11.80 10.48 15.17
CA GLN A 19 11.60 9.69 13.95
C GLN A 19 10.17 9.82 13.44
N SER A 20 9.18 9.77 14.33
CA SER A 20 7.77 9.98 13.97
C SER A 20 7.51 11.38 13.39
N GLU A 21 8.13 12.44 13.94
CA GLU A 21 8.01 13.82 13.41
C GLU A 21 8.61 13.95 12.02
N ALA A 22 9.79 13.40 11.78
CA ALA A 22 10.44 13.41 10.48
C ALA A 22 9.60 12.70 9.41
N TYR A 23 9.00 11.56 9.77
CA TYR A 23 8.09 10.85 8.89
C TYR A 23 6.83 11.66 8.60
N GLN A 24 6.19 12.26 9.59
CA GLN A 24 4.98 13.07 9.39
C GLN A 24 5.25 14.27 8.46
N LYS A 25 6.41 14.92 8.62
CA LYS A 25 6.84 15.99 7.71
C LYS A 25 7.01 15.49 6.28
N GLN A 26 7.71 14.35 6.08
CA GLN A 26 7.91 13.75 4.77
C GLN A 26 6.57 13.31 4.13
N LYS A 27 5.66 12.73 4.93
CA LYS A 27 4.31 12.35 4.50
C LYS A 27 3.54 13.57 4.01
N ALA A 28 3.51 14.65 4.81
CA ALA A 28 2.83 15.89 4.44
C ALA A 28 3.40 16.52 3.15
N GLU A 29 4.72 16.53 2.98
CA GLU A 29 5.37 17.01 1.76
C GLU A 29 5.01 16.17 0.52
N LYS A 30 4.95 14.84 0.66
CA LYS A 30 4.54 13.95 -0.43
C LYS A 30 3.07 14.14 -0.81
N ILE A 31 2.19 14.29 0.17
CA ILE A 31 0.77 14.58 -0.04
C ILE A 31 0.61 15.93 -0.76
N ALA A 32 1.29 16.98 -0.30
CA ALA A 32 1.22 18.31 -0.90
C ALA A 32 1.71 18.35 -2.36
N LYS A 33 2.63 17.47 -2.76
CA LYS A 33 3.12 17.32 -4.15
C LYS A 33 2.15 16.56 -5.06
N GLY A 34 1.10 15.98 -4.50
CA GLY A 34 0.14 15.11 -5.18
C GLY A 34 0.69 13.71 -5.48
N SER A 35 -0.21 12.77 -5.57
CA SER A 35 0.13 11.37 -5.83
C SER A 35 0.55 11.13 -7.28
N VAL A 36 1.55 10.28 -7.48
CA VAL A 36 1.89 9.76 -8.82
C VAL A 36 0.72 8.97 -9.43
N PHE A 37 -0.15 8.37 -8.61
CA PHE A 37 -1.32 7.66 -9.09
C PHE A 37 -2.41 8.62 -9.59
N THR A 38 -2.61 9.76 -8.92
CA THR A 38 -3.48 10.84 -9.43
C THR A 38 -3.04 11.30 -10.80
N LYS A 39 -1.74 11.43 -11.05
CA LYS A 39 -1.19 11.78 -12.37
C LYS A 39 -1.45 10.70 -13.43
N ILE A 40 -1.40 9.42 -13.05
CA ILE A 40 -1.75 8.29 -13.93
C ILE A 40 -3.26 8.33 -14.26
N ILE A 41 -4.11 8.53 -13.25
CA ILE A 41 -5.56 8.65 -13.41
C ILE A 41 -5.90 9.79 -14.39
N ASN A 42 -5.23 10.92 -14.25
CA ASN A 42 -5.42 12.10 -15.12
C ASN A 42 -4.71 11.98 -16.48
N ARG A 43 -4.02 10.87 -16.78
CA ARG A 43 -3.23 10.68 -18.03
C ARG A 43 -2.04 11.63 -18.18
N GLU A 44 -1.58 12.23 -17.11
CA GLU A 44 -0.35 13.05 -17.06
C GLU A 44 0.92 12.18 -17.05
N LEU A 45 0.82 10.93 -16.60
CA LEU A 45 1.88 9.94 -16.64
C LEU A 45 1.39 8.65 -17.32
N PRO A 46 2.23 8.01 -18.15
CA PRO A 46 1.88 6.74 -18.78
C PRO A 46 1.87 5.58 -17.76
N ALA A 47 0.95 4.63 -17.97
CA ALA A 47 0.93 3.35 -17.25
C ALA A 47 0.29 2.27 -18.12
N THR A 48 0.65 1.02 -17.90
CA THR A 48 -0.02 -0.12 -18.52
C THR A 48 -1.27 -0.45 -17.70
N ILE A 49 -2.41 0.06 -18.15
CA ILE A 49 -3.70 -0.13 -17.48
C ILE A 49 -4.27 -1.48 -17.85
N VAL A 50 -4.68 -2.27 -16.85
CA VAL A 50 -5.26 -3.61 -16.99
C VAL A 50 -6.75 -3.64 -16.66
N TYR A 51 -7.24 -2.63 -15.93
CA TYR A 51 -8.66 -2.45 -15.61
C TYR A 51 -8.95 -0.97 -15.36
N GLU A 52 -10.15 -0.54 -15.74
CA GLU A 52 -10.63 0.79 -15.38
C GLU A 52 -12.16 0.85 -15.46
N ASP A 53 -12.76 1.51 -14.48
CA ASP A 53 -14.15 1.97 -14.47
C ASP A 53 -14.24 3.40 -13.91
N ASP A 54 -15.44 3.86 -13.56
CA ASP A 54 -15.64 5.23 -13.06
C ASP A 54 -14.96 5.48 -11.71
N GLU A 55 -14.75 4.44 -10.87
CA GLU A 55 -14.27 4.57 -9.50
C GLU A 55 -12.90 3.92 -9.27
N ILE A 56 -12.52 2.92 -10.06
CA ILE A 56 -11.31 2.11 -9.86
C ILE A 56 -10.46 2.12 -11.12
N ILE A 57 -9.15 2.18 -10.93
CA ILE A 57 -8.15 1.90 -11.95
C ILE A 57 -7.20 0.81 -11.45
N ALA A 58 -6.76 -0.09 -12.34
CA ALA A 58 -5.68 -1.03 -12.03
C ALA A 58 -4.62 -1.00 -13.13
N PHE A 59 -3.35 -1.00 -12.74
CA PHE A 59 -2.21 -0.90 -13.65
C PHE A 59 -1.00 -1.67 -13.15
N VAL A 60 -0.09 -1.98 -14.08
CA VAL A 60 1.18 -2.64 -13.79
C VAL A 60 2.13 -1.64 -13.12
N PRO A 61 2.72 -1.94 -11.95
CA PRO A 61 3.71 -1.06 -11.33
C PRO A 61 5.02 -1.05 -12.11
N LEU A 62 5.83 0.01 -11.96
CA LEU A 62 7.13 0.13 -12.61
C LEU A 62 8.12 -0.98 -12.24
N ARG A 63 7.96 -1.58 -11.06
CA ARG A 63 8.81 -2.68 -10.55
C ARG A 63 7.92 -3.83 -10.09
N PRO A 64 7.45 -4.69 -11.00
CA PRO A 64 6.68 -5.87 -10.64
C PRO A 64 7.49 -6.80 -9.73
N GLN A 65 6.83 -7.37 -8.71
CA GLN A 65 7.42 -8.30 -7.73
C GLN A 65 6.96 -9.75 -7.92
N ALA A 66 6.10 -9.98 -8.92
CA ALA A 66 5.60 -11.29 -9.31
C ALA A 66 5.22 -11.26 -10.80
N PRO A 67 5.07 -12.40 -11.50
CA PRO A 67 4.66 -12.45 -12.90
C PRO A 67 3.33 -11.73 -13.16
N VAL A 68 2.39 -11.83 -12.21
CA VAL A 68 1.17 -11.02 -12.18
C VAL A 68 1.29 -10.09 -10.97
N HIS A 69 1.54 -8.81 -11.20
CA HIS A 69 1.54 -7.78 -10.17
C HIS A 69 0.83 -6.54 -10.68
N TYR A 70 -0.30 -6.23 -10.06
CA TYR A 70 -1.09 -5.02 -10.35
C TYR A 70 -1.28 -4.19 -9.09
N LEU A 71 -1.43 -2.89 -9.26
CA LEU A 71 -1.93 -1.97 -8.24
C LEU A 71 -3.38 -1.66 -8.56
N ILE A 72 -4.29 -1.96 -7.64
CA ILE A 72 -5.71 -1.65 -7.74
C ILE A 72 -5.97 -0.42 -6.87
N VAL A 73 -6.41 0.67 -7.48
CA VAL A 73 -6.40 2.01 -6.90
C VAL A 73 -7.77 2.65 -7.05
N PRO A 74 -8.40 3.17 -5.99
CA PRO A 74 -9.58 4.01 -6.14
C PRO A 74 -9.21 5.33 -6.82
N LYS A 75 -10.07 5.84 -7.72
CA LYS A 75 -9.82 7.13 -8.37
C LYS A 75 -9.98 8.30 -7.40
N LYS A 76 -10.86 8.17 -6.37
CA LYS A 76 -10.89 9.09 -5.23
C LYS A 76 -9.55 9.02 -4.51
N GLU A 77 -8.89 10.16 -4.31
CA GLU A 77 -7.63 10.21 -3.57
C GLU A 77 -7.89 10.06 -2.07
N ILE A 78 -7.57 8.88 -1.54
CA ILE A 78 -7.58 8.56 -0.10
C ILE A 78 -6.13 8.26 0.25
N HIS A 79 -5.50 8.97 1.18
CA HIS A 79 -4.08 8.85 1.39
C HIS A 79 -3.68 7.53 2.04
N THR A 80 -4.41 7.11 3.08
CA THR A 80 -4.20 5.84 3.80
C THR A 80 -5.54 5.22 4.19
N ILE A 81 -5.56 3.98 4.64
CA ILE A 81 -6.76 3.35 5.20
C ILE A 81 -7.29 4.08 6.45
N ASN A 82 -6.42 4.83 7.15
CA ASN A 82 -6.81 5.60 8.33
C ASN A 82 -7.57 6.90 7.98
N ASP A 83 -7.57 7.28 6.71
CA ASP A 83 -8.27 8.46 6.19
C ASP A 83 -9.58 8.08 5.48
N VAL A 84 -9.99 6.81 5.56
CA VAL A 84 -11.24 6.28 4.99
C VAL A 84 -12.42 6.73 5.83
N GLU A 85 -13.49 7.15 5.18
CA GLU A 85 -14.77 7.52 5.77
C GLU A 85 -15.83 6.44 5.48
N GLU A 86 -16.99 6.49 6.16
CA GLU A 86 -18.05 5.47 6.00
C GLU A 86 -18.58 5.39 4.56
N GLU A 87 -18.66 6.53 3.88
CA GLU A 87 -19.08 6.59 2.48
C GLU A 87 -18.12 5.89 1.51
N ASP A 88 -16.87 5.67 1.90
CA ASP A 88 -15.88 4.95 1.09
C ASP A 88 -16.05 3.42 1.13
N ALA A 89 -16.93 2.89 1.98
CA ALA A 89 -17.09 1.44 2.18
C ALA A 89 -17.39 0.71 0.86
N LEU A 90 -18.20 1.29 -0.01
CA LEU A 90 -18.55 0.68 -1.31
C LEU A 90 -17.35 0.63 -2.26
N VAL A 91 -16.58 1.71 -2.39
CA VAL A 91 -15.41 1.74 -3.26
C VAL A 91 -14.31 0.80 -2.75
N LEU A 92 -14.16 0.67 -1.43
CA LEU A 92 -13.24 -0.31 -0.83
C LEU A 92 -13.68 -1.74 -1.15
N GLY A 93 -14.97 -2.06 -1.04
CA GLY A 93 -15.52 -3.35 -1.45
C GLY A 93 -15.28 -3.66 -2.93
N LYS A 94 -15.37 -2.65 -3.80
CA LYS A 94 -15.09 -2.79 -5.24
C LYS A 94 -13.64 -3.19 -5.54
N LEU A 95 -12.66 -2.76 -4.74
CA LEU A 95 -11.26 -3.20 -4.92
C LEU A 95 -11.16 -4.73 -4.92
N PHE A 96 -11.89 -5.42 -4.02
CA PHE A 96 -11.91 -6.89 -3.95
C PHE A 96 -12.65 -7.52 -5.12
N LEU A 97 -13.72 -6.90 -5.62
CA LEU A 97 -14.45 -7.38 -6.80
C LEU A 97 -13.58 -7.27 -8.05
N VAL A 98 -12.83 -6.18 -8.20
CA VAL A 98 -11.86 -6.01 -9.29
C VAL A 98 -10.73 -7.03 -9.17
N ALA A 99 -10.19 -7.27 -7.97
CA ALA A 99 -9.18 -8.29 -7.73
C ALA A 99 -9.68 -9.69 -8.13
N LYS A 100 -10.90 -10.06 -7.75
CA LYS A 100 -11.56 -11.31 -8.16
C LYS A 100 -11.65 -11.44 -9.68
N LYS A 101 -12.06 -10.37 -10.36
CA LYS A 101 -12.16 -10.31 -11.82
C LYS A 101 -10.78 -10.52 -12.47
N LEU A 102 -9.77 -9.77 -12.04
CA LEU A 102 -8.39 -9.87 -12.54
C LEU A 102 -7.79 -11.27 -12.29
N ALA A 103 -8.08 -11.91 -11.14
CA ALA A 103 -7.65 -13.26 -10.86
C ALA A 103 -8.19 -14.26 -11.88
N LYS A 104 -9.47 -14.15 -12.24
CA LYS A 104 -10.09 -14.99 -13.26
C LYS A 104 -9.48 -14.74 -14.64
N GLU A 105 -9.31 -13.48 -15.03
CA GLU A 105 -8.76 -13.09 -16.34
C GLU A 105 -7.32 -13.53 -16.53
N ASN A 106 -6.52 -13.57 -15.46
CA ASN A 106 -5.14 -14.06 -15.49
C ASN A 106 -5.02 -15.57 -15.23
N GLY A 107 -6.13 -16.31 -15.07
CA GLY A 107 -6.12 -17.76 -14.87
C GLY A 107 -5.55 -18.22 -13.52
N ILE A 108 -5.48 -17.33 -12.51
CA ILE A 108 -4.86 -17.60 -11.20
C ILE A 108 -5.87 -17.69 -10.05
N ALA A 109 -7.17 -17.66 -10.36
CA ALA A 109 -8.21 -17.69 -9.33
C ALA A 109 -8.13 -18.95 -8.45
N GLU A 110 -7.86 -20.13 -9.05
CA GLU A 110 -7.80 -21.41 -8.37
C GLU A 110 -6.41 -21.71 -7.78
N THR A 111 -5.34 -21.26 -8.43
CA THR A 111 -3.96 -21.48 -7.93
C THR A 111 -3.61 -20.53 -6.78
N GLY A 112 -4.27 -19.38 -6.73
CA GLY A 112 -4.17 -18.42 -5.65
C GLY A 112 -3.37 -17.16 -5.99
N TYR A 113 -3.66 -16.13 -5.24
CA TYR A 113 -3.03 -14.80 -5.33
C TYR A 113 -3.04 -14.13 -3.96
N ARG A 114 -2.26 -13.08 -3.81
CA ARG A 114 -2.17 -12.29 -2.58
C ARG A 114 -2.71 -10.89 -2.82
N LEU A 115 -3.49 -10.40 -1.87
CA LEU A 115 -3.88 -9.01 -1.76
C LEU A 115 -3.18 -8.41 -0.55
N ALA A 116 -2.54 -7.26 -0.72
CA ALA A 116 -1.83 -6.58 0.36
C ALA A 116 -1.96 -5.06 0.23
N MET A 117 -2.05 -4.37 1.36
CA MET A 117 -1.99 -2.91 1.47
C MET A 117 -0.90 -2.54 2.46
N ASN A 118 -0.05 -1.60 2.11
CA ASN A 118 0.95 -1.04 3.01
C ASN A 118 0.42 0.26 3.59
N ILE A 119 0.36 0.36 4.92
CA ILE A 119 -0.21 1.51 5.62
C ILE A 119 0.87 2.15 6.49
N ASN A 120 1.20 3.39 6.18
CA ASN A 120 2.20 4.21 6.88
C ASN A 120 3.62 3.62 6.89
N GLU A 121 4.47 4.12 7.81
CA GLU A 121 5.92 3.93 7.82
C GLU A 121 6.34 2.47 8.00
N ASP A 122 5.89 1.83 9.06
CA ASP A 122 6.33 0.46 9.43
C ASP A 122 5.92 -0.59 8.39
N ALA A 123 4.86 -0.33 7.63
CA ALA A 123 4.45 -1.16 6.50
C ALA A 123 5.08 -0.74 5.17
N GLY A 124 5.90 0.32 5.14
CA GLY A 124 6.61 0.79 3.96
C GLY A 124 5.73 1.46 2.89
N GLN A 125 4.66 2.15 3.29
CA GLN A 125 3.85 2.91 2.34
C GLN A 125 4.69 4.05 1.74
N SER A 126 4.92 3.99 0.43
CA SER A 126 5.75 4.96 -0.28
C SER A 126 4.95 6.00 -1.07
N VAL A 127 3.73 5.66 -1.50
CA VAL A 127 2.78 6.52 -2.21
C VAL A 127 1.54 6.72 -1.35
N PHE A 128 1.24 7.98 -1.03
CA PHE A 128 0.05 8.36 -0.24
C PHE A 128 -1.16 8.58 -1.14
N HIS A 129 -1.60 7.49 -1.70
CA HIS A 129 -2.85 7.25 -2.39
C HIS A 129 -3.16 5.76 -2.19
N LEU A 130 -4.26 5.45 -1.53
CA LEU A 130 -4.63 4.10 -1.13
C LEU A 130 -4.56 3.16 -2.33
N HIS A 131 -3.91 2.03 -2.18
CA HIS A 131 -3.78 1.03 -3.23
C HIS A 131 -3.64 -0.36 -2.66
N MET A 132 -4.16 -1.31 -3.39
CA MET A 132 -4.07 -2.73 -3.10
C MET A 132 -3.11 -3.38 -4.09
N HIS A 133 -2.04 -4.00 -3.59
CA HIS A 133 -1.21 -4.89 -4.37
C HIS A 133 -1.95 -6.19 -4.65
N PHE A 134 -1.99 -6.58 -5.91
CA PHE A 134 -2.48 -7.86 -6.39
C PHE A 134 -1.31 -8.65 -6.97
N LEU A 135 -0.93 -9.75 -6.34
CA LEU A 135 0.28 -10.52 -6.66
C LEU A 135 -0.07 -11.99 -6.90
N GLY A 136 0.45 -12.57 -7.97
CA GLY A 136 0.25 -13.98 -8.30
C GLY A 136 1.03 -14.43 -9.53
N GLY A 137 0.60 -15.56 -10.10
CA GLY A 137 1.25 -16.15 -11.27
C GLY A 137 2.41 -17.08 -10.96
N GLU A 138 2.79 -17.19 -9.70
CA GLU A 138 3.78 -18.13 -9.16
C GLU A 138 3.52 -18.41 -7.67
N LYS A 139 4.27 -19.36 -7.10
CA LYS A 139 4.25 -19.60 -5.65
C LYS A 139 4.95 -18.46 -4.92
N LEU A 140 4.16 -17.61 -4.29
CA LEU A 140 4.67 -16.46 -3.56
C LEU A 140 5.38 -16.87 -2.27
N ALA A 141 6.45 -16.17 -1.93
CA ALA A 141 7.14 -16.31 -0.65
C ALA A 141 6.21 -15.99 0.54
N PRO A 142 6.48 -16.54 1.75
CA PRO A 142 5.79 -16.12 2.97
C PRO A 142 5.83 -14.60 3.16
N MET A 143 4.78 -14.02 3.75
CA MET A 143 4.72 -12.56 3.98
C MET A 143 5.84 -12.07 4.92
N LEU A 144 6.15 -12.88 5.94
CA LEU A 144 7.23 -12.62 6.89
C LEU A 144 8.10 -13.87 7.00
N PRO A 145 9.43 -13.72 7.15
CA PRO A 145 10.29 -14.84 7.48
C PRO A 145 9.83 -15.44 8.81
N ARG A 146 9.74 -16.77 8.88
CA ARG A 146 9.48 -17.43 10.17
C ARG A 146 10.64 -17.10 11.10
N LYS A 147 10.35 -16.50 12.27
CA LYS A 147 11.32 -16.45 13.36
C LYS A 147 11.57 -17.89 13.78
N GLU A 148 12.81 -18.37 13.69
CA GLU A 148 13.19 -19.63 14.30
C GLU A 148 12.89 -19.51 15.78
N LYS A 149 12.20 -20.50 16.37
CA LYS A 149 11.99 -20.56 17.82
C LYS A 149 13.35 -20.91 18.42
N GLU A 150 13.96 -19.99 19.14
CA GLU A 150 15.09 -20.25 20.04
C GLU A 150 14.67 -21.24 21.12
#